data_903fe5fb84f81b11184639124bf9df3a
#
_entry.id   903fe5fb84f81b11184639124bf9df3a
#
_cell.length_a   1.000
_cell.length_b   1.000
_cell.length_c   1.000
_cell.angle_alpha   90.00
_cell.angle_beta   90.00
_cell.angle_gamma   90.00
#
_symmetry.space_group_name_H-M   'P 1'
#
loop_
_entity.id
_entity.type
_entity.pdbx_description
1 polymer ?
#
loop_
_entity_poly.entity_id
_entity_poly.type
_entity_poly.pdbx_seq_one_letter_code
_entity_poly.pdbx_strand_id
1 'polypeptide(L)'
;MAIFKGAGVAIVTPMKENLEVNYDKLDEMLEEQIAGGTDAIVICGTTGESATMTEEEHAATTRFAIERVNHRIPVIAGTGSNCTRTAIQLSKEAQEDGADGILLVTPYYNKATQNGLIAHYTAICNEVNIPAILYNVPSRTGCGLQPQTVATLVKDVENIVGIKEASGNISTVAQILHLCDGNVDLYSGNDDQVVPLLALGGIGVISVLSNVAPAYVHDMCYKFFSGDIAGSRKMQLDALPLVDALFCEVNPIPVKAALNMMGKEVGTLRAPLTEMEDAHKEVLKKAMMDLGIL
;
A
#
# COMPACT_ATOMS: atom_id res chain seq x y z
N MET A 1 19.02 -3.49 4.48
CA MET A 1 18.73 -2.08 4.08
C MET A 1 17.26 -2.04 3.71
N ALA A 2 16.52 -1.01 4.15
CA ALA A 2 15.10 -0.86 3.82
C ALA A 2 14.89 -0.80 2.30
N ILE A 3 13.77 -1.34 1.78
CA ILE A 3 13.42 -1.24 0.36
C ILE A 3 13.26 0.23 -0.04
N PHE A 4 12.56 1.00 0.80
CA PHE A 4 12.42 2.46 0.67
C PHE A 4 12.23 3.11 2.04
N LYS A 5 12.35 4.44 2.08
CA LYS A 5 12.03 5.26 3.25
C LYS A 5 11.23 6.47 2.74
N GLY A 6 10.10 6.78 3.39
CA GLY A 6 9.23 7.88 2.98
C GLY A 6 7.85 7.43 2.54
N ALA A 7 7.38 7.90 1.39
CA ALA A 7 6.03 7.69 0.87
C ALA A 7 6.02 6.67 -0.28
N GLY A 8 5.54 5.46 -0.02
CA GLY A 8 5.15 4.52 -1.06
C GLY A 8 3.68 4.71 -1.44
N VAL A 9 3.34 4.68 -2.72
CA VAL A 9 1.94 4.74 -3.18
C VAL A 9 1.37 3.34 -3.35
N ALA A 10 0.22 3.05 -2.74
CA ALA A 10 -0.62 1.93 -3.15
C ALA A 10 -1.40 2.40 -4.40
N ILE A 11 -0.80 2.25 -5.58
CA ILE A 11 -1.32 2.83 -6.81
C ILE A 11 -2.62 2.16 -7.24
N VAL A 12 -3.59 2.95 -7.75
CA VAL A 12 -4.79 2.41 -8.37
C VAL A 12 -4.47 1.77 -9.72
N THR A 13 -5.27 0.81 -10.15
CA THR A 13 -5.21 0.28 -11.51
C THR A 13 -6.27 0.97 -12.37
N PRO A 14 -5.90 1.78 -13.36
CA PRO A 14 -6.85 2.40 -14.25
C PRO A 14 -7.47 1.36 -15.18
N MET A 15 -8.77 1.52 -15.45
CA MET A 15 -9.54 0.60 -16.29
C MET A 15 -10.12 1.34 -17.51
N LYS A 16 -10.20 0.63 -18.64
CA LYS A 16 -10.93 1.07 -19.83
C LYS A 16 -12.45 0.90 -19.61
N GLU A 17 -13.27 1.41 -20.53
CA GLU A 17 -14.73 1.22 -20.50
C GLU A 17 -15.15 -0.26 -20.52
N ASN A 18 -14.38 -1.12 -21.18
CA ASN A 18 -14.60 -2.56 -21.23
C ASN A 18 -14.04 -3.32 -20.00
N LEU A 19 -13.58 -2.58 -18.99
CA LEU A 19 -12.97 -3.09 -17.75
C LEU A 19 -11.61 -3.77 -17.91
N GLU A 20 -10.97 -3.71 -19.07
CA GLU A 20 -9.57 -4.09 -19.21
C GLU A 20 -8.64 -3.06 -18.56
N VAL A 21 -7.46 -3.49 -18.14
CA VAL A 21 -6.44 -2.57 -17.61
C VAL A 21 -6.03 -1.56 -18.69
N ASN A 22 -6.03 -0.28 -18.32
CA ASN A 22 -5.59 0.80 -19.20
C ASN A 22 -4.10 1.10 -18.97
N TYR A 23 -3.24 0.39 -19.70
CA TYR A 23 -1.80 0.52 -19.56
C TYR A 23 -1.26 1.90 -19.95
N ASP A 24 -1.87 2.59 -20.94
CA ASP A 24 -1.46 3.95 -21.31
C ASP A 24 -1.67 4.91 -20.15
N LYS A 25 -2.82 4.78 -19.47
CA LYS A 25 -3.13 5.60 -18.31
C LYS A 25 -2.29 5.21 -17.07
N LEU A 26 -1.99 3.91 -16.91
CA LEU A 26 -1.10 3.46 -15.85
C LEU A 26 0.31 4.04 -16.03
N ASP A 27 0.79 4.13 -17.28
CA ASP A 27 2.05 4.76 -17.62
C ASP A 27 2.10 6.22 -17.17
N GLU A 28 1.10 7.02 -17.57
CA GLU A 28 0.99 8.43 -17.16
C GLU A 28 1.02 8.57 -15.63
N MET A 29 0.27 7.71 -14.93
CA MET A 29 0.21 7.73 -13.46
C MET A 29 1.55 7.38 -12.80
N LEU A 30 2.27 6.40 -13.34
CA LEU A 30 3.60 6.03 -12.82
C LEU A 30 4.58 7.19 -12.98
N GLU A 31 4.58 7.87 -14.14
CA GLU A 31 5.42 9.05 -14.38
C GLU A 31 5.06 10.21 -13.43
N GLU A 32 3.76 10.46 -13.21
CA GLU A 32 3.30 11.48 -12.27
C GLU A 32 3.73 11.18 -10.83
N GLN A 33 3.66 9.93 -10.40
CA GLN A 33 4.11 9.52 -9.07
C GLN A 33 5.62 9.77 -8.90
N ILE A 34 6.42 9.38 -9.88
CA ILE A 34 7.88 9.60 -9.87
C ILE A 34 8.20 11.10 -9.87
N ALA A 35 7.55 11.88 -10.75
CA ALA A 35 7.72 13.33 -10.81
C ALA A 35 7.27 14.03 -9.52
N GLY A 36 6.26 13.48 -8.84
CA GLY A 36 5.75 13.97 -7.56
C GLY A 36 6.60 13.58 -6.34
N GLY A 37 7.72 12.86 -6.54
CA GLY A 37 8.65 12.50 -5.47
C GLY A 37 8.23 11.27 -4.65
N THR A 38 7.31 10.45 -5.16
CA THR A 38 6.98 9.16 -4.51
C THR A 38 8.22 8.29 -4.37
N ASP A 39 8.43 7.69 -3.20
CA ASP A 39 9.64 6.92 -2.87
C ASP A 39 9.55 5.43 -3.25
N ALA A 40 8.35 4.90 -3.50
CA ALA A 40 8.14 3.54 -4.00
C ALA A 40 6.74 3.37 -4.62
N ILE A 41 6.61 2.47 -5.59
CA ILE A 41 5.32 2.04 -6.15
C ILE A 41 4.93 0.69 -5.55
N VAL A 42 3.72 0.59 -4.99
CA VAL A 42 3.12 -0.69 -4.62
C VAL A 42 2.04 -1.01 -5.64
N ILE A 43 2.36 -1.91 -6.57
CA ILE A 43 1.48 -2.33 -7.66
C ILE A 43 0.64 -3.55 -7.26
N CYS A 44 -0.56 -3.67 -7.79
CA CYS A 44 -1.47 -4.80 -7.56
C CYS A 44 -1.75 -5.07 -6.06
N GLY A 45 -1.77 -4.01 -5.24
CA GLY A 45 -2.28 -4.07 -3.87
C GLY A 45 -3.83 -4.02 -3.84
N THR A 46 -4.40 -3.88 -2.64
CA THR A 46 -5.86 -3.72 -2.46
C THR A 46 -6.41 -2.53 -3.24
N THR A 47 -5.73 -1.39 -3.20
CA THR A 47 -6.09 -0.17 -3.93
C THR A 47 -6.01 -0.34 -5.45
N GLY A 48 -5.13 -1.23 -5.91
CA GLY A 48 -5.00 -1.63 -7.31
C GLY A 48 -6.01 -2.68 -7.78
N GLU A 49 -7.04 -3.00 -6.99
CA GLU A 49 -8.12 -3.95 -7.34
C GLU A 49 -7.62 -5.37 -7.71
N SER A 50 -6.51 -5.82 -7.12
CA SER A 50 -5.92 -7.14 -7.40
C SER A 50 -6.89 -8.31 -7.21
N ALA A 51 -7.86 -8.17 -6.28
CA ALA A 51 -8.86 -9.21 -6.00
C ALA A 51 -9.83 -9.48 -7.16
N THR A 52 -9.91 -8.59 -8.15
CA THR A 52 -10.77 -8.73 -9.35
C THR A 52 -9.97 -8.95 -10.64
N MET A 53 -8.67 -9.13 -10.52
CA MET A 53 -7.79 -9.49 -11.64
C MET A 53 -7.69 -11.01 -11.78
N THR A 54 -7.54 -11.50 -13.00
CA THR A 54 -7.02 -12.85 -13.21
C THR A 54 -5.54 -12.90 -12.84
N GLU A 55 -4.98 -14.09 -12.63
CA GLU A 55 -3.55 -14.23 -12.32
C GLU A 55 -2.68 -13.68 -13.48
N GLU A 56 -3.12 -13.88 -14.73
CA GLU A 56 -2.45 -13.38 -15.93
C GLU A 56 -2.49 -11.83 -16.01
N GLU A 57 -3.64 -11.20 -15.70
CA GLU A 57 -3.74 -9.73 -15.64
C GLU A 57 -2.87 -9.16 -14.54
N HIS A 58 -2.84 -9.83 -13.38
CA HIS A 58 -2.00 -9.44 -12.25
C HIS A 58 -0.52 -9.45 -12.61
N ALA A 59 -0.04 -10.56 -13.18
CA ALA A 59 1.34 -10.70 -13.64
C ALA A 59 1.69 -9.67 -14.72
N ALA A 60 0.83 -9.49 -15.73
CA ALA A 60 1.05 -8.52 -16.80
C ALA A 60 1.11 -7.08 -16.28
N THR A 61 0.23 -6.70 -15.32
CA THR A 61 0.21 -5.36 -14.74
C THR A 61 1.43 -5.12 -13.86
N THR A 62 1.86 -6.12 -13.10
CA THR A 62 3.09 -6.06 -12.29
C THR A 62 4.32 -5.87 -13.17
N ARG A 63 4.48 -6.71 -14.21
CA ARG A 63 5.58 -6.62 -15.17
C ARG A 63 5.62 -5.26 -15.86
N PHE A 64 4.47 -4.77 -16.33
CA PHE A 64 4.38 -3.46 -16.96
C PHE A 64 4.88 -2.34 -16.05
N ALA A 65 4.47 -2.32 -14.78
CA ALA A 65 4.92 -1.32 -13.83
C ALA A 65 6.44 -1.39 -13.57
N ILE A 66 7.00 -2.60 -13.44
CA ILE A 66 8.44 -2.82 -13.24
C ILE A 66 9.23 -2.29 -14.44
N GLU A 67 8.85 -2.71 -15.66
CA GLU A 67 9.49 -2.27 -16.89
C GLU A 67 9.43 -0.76 -17.08
N ARG A 68 8.26 -0.16 -16.79
CA ARG A 68 8.04 1.28 -16.96
C ARG A 68 8.80 2.12 -15.95
N VAL A 69 8.78 1.73 -14.68
CA VAL A 69 9.54 2.41 -13.62
C VAL A 69 11.04 2.28 -13.83
N ASN A 70 11.51 1.14 -14.37
CA ASN A 70 12.90 0.90 -14.78
C ASN A 70 13.92 1.32 -13.70
N HIS A 71 13.76 0.80 -12.48
CA HIS A 71 14.65 1.01 -11.32
C HIS A 71 14.86 2.47 -10.89
N ARG A 72 14.03 3.43 -11.35
CA ARG A 72 14.10 4.84 -10.90
C ARG A 72 13.70 4.99 -9.44
N ILE A 73 12.72 4.20 -9.01
CA ILE A 73 12.31 3.99 -7.61
C ILE A 73 11.91 2.53 -7.44
N PRO A 74 11.88 1.97 -6.21
CA PRO A 74 11.46 0.60 -5.99
C PRO A 74 10.02 0.31 -6.42
N VAL A 75 9.80 -0.87 -7.02
CA VAL A 75 8.48 -1.43 -7.32
C VAL A 75 8.25 -2.65 -6.43
N ILE A 76 7.20 -2.60 -5.63
CA ILE A 76 6.80 -3.66 -4.69
C ILE A 76 5.50 -4.29 -5.20
N ALA A 77 5.52 -5.57 -5.51
CA ALA A 77 4.34 -6.29 -6.00
C ALA A 77 3.46 -6.79 -4.85
N GLY A 78 2.16 -6.53 -4.92
CA GLY A 78 1.18 -7.10 -3.99
C GLY A 78 0.85 -8.54 -4.37
N THR A 79 1.53 -9.52 -3.78
CA THR A 79 1.41 -10.94 -4.13
C THR A 79 0.72 -11.80 -3.08
N GLY A 80 0.26 -11.19 -1.97
CA GLY A 80 -0.45 -11.90 -0.90
C GLY A 80 -1.78 -12.49 -1.37
N SER A 81 -2.08 -13.71 -0.92
CA SER A 81 -3.31 -14.45 -1.20
C SER A 81 -3.76 -15.22 0.03
N ASN A 82 -5.04 -15.57 0.10
CA ASN A 82 -5.56 -16.50 1.10
C ASN A 82 -5.26 -17.98 0.77
N CYS A 83 -4.63 -18.24 -0.38
CA CYS A 83 -4.12 -19.54 -0.80
C CYS A 83 -2.59 -19.47 -0.87
N THR A 84 -1.90 -20.23 -0.03
CA THR A 84 -0.41 -20.22 0.05
C THR A 84 0.22 -20.53 -1.30
N ARG A 85 -0.32 -21.49 -2.05
CA ARG A 85 0.19 -21.87 -3.38
C ARG A 85 0.11 -20.70 -4.37
N THR A 86 -1.03 -20.01 -4.42
CA THR A 86 -1.20 -18.82 -5.27
C THR A 86 -0.25 -17.70 -4.86
N ALA A 87 -0.10 -17.44 -3.56
CA ALA A 87 0.85 -16.43 -3.09
C ALA A 87 2.30 -16.77 -3.47
N ILE A 88 2.71 -18.04 -3.41
CA ILE A 88 4.01 -18.51 -3.88
C ILE A 88 4.18 -18.25 -5.38
N GLN A 89 3.19 -18.64 -6.19
CA GLN A 89 3.23 -18.45 -7.63
C GLN A 89 3.40 -16.98 -8.01
N LEU A 90 2.51 -16.11 -7.51
CA LEU A 90 2.57 -14.67 -7.78
C LEU A 90 3.88 -14.03 -7.30
N SER A 91 4.43 -14.49 -6.17
CA SER A 91 5.69 -13.98 -5.64
C SER A 91 6.91 -14.39 -6.51
N LYS A 92 6.89 -15.62 -7.05
CA LYS A 92 7.92 -16.08 -8.00
C LYS A 92 7.87 -15.31 -9.31
N GLU A 93 6.68 -15.14 -9.87
CA GLU A 93 6.48 -14.35 -11.09
C GLU A 93 6.94 -12.91 -10.90
N ALA A 94 6.58 -12.26 -9.78
CA ALA A 94 7.03 -10.91 -9.48
C ALA A 94 8.57 -10.81 -9.34
N GLN A 95 9.22 -11.80 -8.73
CA GLN A 95 10.68 -11.87 -8.65
C GLN A 95 11.31 -12.07 -10.04
N GLU A 96 10.76 -12.96 -10.87
CA GLU A 96 11.24 -13.21 -12.24
C GLU A 96 11.11 -11.98 -13.13
N ASP A 97 10.04 -11.20 -12.94
CA ASP A 97 9.81 -9.93 -13.63
C ASP A 97 10.70 -8.77 -13.10
N GLY A 98 11.41 -8.96 -11.97
CA GLY A 98 12.37 -7.99 -11.43
C GLY A 98 11.81 -7.01 -10.40
N ALA A 99 10.76 -7.39 -9.65
CA ALA A 99 10.27 -6.60 -8.52
C ALA A 99 11.34 -6.41 -7.44
N ASP A 100 11.41 -5.23 -6.84
CA ASP A 100 12.34 -4.92 -5.74
C ASP A 100 11.90 -5.49 -4.39
N GLY A 101 10.64 -5.92 -4.29
CA GLY A 101 10.07 -6.55 -3.12
C GLY A 101 8.63 -7.00 -3.34
N ILE A 102 8.08 -7.69 -2.35
CA ILE A 102 6.69 -8.16 -2.34
C ILE A 102 5.94 -7.67 -1.10
N LEU A 103 4.65 -7.42 -1.25
CA LEU A 103 3.73 -7.08 -0.16
C LEU A 103 2.75 -8.23 0.04
N LEU A 104 2.77 -8.83 1.23
CA LEU A 104 2.03 -10.05 1.57
C LEU A 104 0.91 -9.76 2.58
N VAL A 105 -0.32 -9.57 2.10
CA VAL A 105 -1.51 -9.42 2.96
C VAL A 105 -1.79 -10.71 3.72
N THR A 106 -2.30 -10.60 4.96
CA THR A 106 -2.77 -11.77 5.72
C THR A 106 -3.87 -12.53 4.95
N PRO A 107 -3.89 -13.87 5.03
CA PRO A 107 -5.00 -14.65 4.45
C PRO A 107 -6.35 -14.12 4.91
N TYR A 108 -7.17 -13.74 3.96
CA TYR A 108 -8.51 -13.20 4.17
C TYR A 108 -9.56 -14.30 4.01
N TYR A 109 -10.71 -14.15 4.67
CA TYR A 109 -11.86 -15.03 4.63
C TYR A 109 -11.65 -16.37 5.37
N ASN A 110 -10.67 -17.21 5.00
CA ASN A 110 -10.41 -18.53 5.60
C ASN A 110 -9.68 -18.48 6.96
N LYS A 111 -9.23 -17.31 7.43
CA LYS A 111 -8.72 -17.00 8.78
C LYS A 111 -7.75 -18.02 9.35
N ALA A 112 -6.48 -17.80 9.16
CA ALA A 112 -5.44 -18.64 9.74
C ALA A 112 -5.25 -18.38 11.25
N THR A 113 -4.78 -19.40 11.98
CA THR A 113 -4.21 -19.22 13.33
C THR A 113 -2.84 -18.55 13.24
N GLN A 114 -2.27 -18.07 14.36
CA GLN A 114 -0.93 -17.47 14.35
C GLN A 114 0.15 -18.46 13.85
N ASN A 115 0.09 -19.73 14.25
CA ASN A 115 0.98 -20.76 13.71
C ASN A 115 0.74 -21.00 12.21
N GLY A 116 -0.51 -20.91 11.75
CA GLY A 116 -0.84 -20.99 10.33
C GLY A 116 -0.27 -19.81 9.54
N LEU A 117 -0.29 -18.60 10.11
CA LEU A 117 0.35 -17.40 9.53
C LEU A 117 1.86 -17.57 9.43
N ILE A 118 2.52 -18.06 10.49
CA ILE A 118 3.97 -18.37 10.45
C ILE A 118 4.26 -19.36 9.32
N ALA A 119 3.54 -20.47 9.25
CA ALA A 119 3.74 -21.48 8.22
C ALA A 119 3.50 -20.92 6.80
N HIS A 120 2.44 -20.09 6.62
CA HIS A 120 2.09 -19.48 5.36
C HIS A 120 3.20 -18.54 4.82
N TYR A 121 3.63 -17.59 5.65
CA TYR A 121 4.67 -16.63 5.24
C TYR A 121 6.04 -17.30 5.06
N THR A 122 6.40 -18.22 5.94
CA THR A 122 7.65 -19.00 5.79
C THR A 122 7.66 -19.78 4.48
N ALA A 123 6.54 -20.44 4.12
CA ALA A 123 6.45 -21.18 2.87
C ALA A 123 6.59 -20.28 1.63
N ILE A 124 6.01 -19.07 1.65
CA ILE A 124 6.14 -18.11 0.55
C ILE A 124 7.58 -17.61 0.45
N CYS A 125 8.14 -17.15 1.56
CA CYS A 125 9.45 -16.53 1.60
C CYS A 125 10.60 -17.50 1.34
N ASN A 126 10.42 -18.81 1.57
CA ASN A 126 11.41 -19.83 1.19
C ASN A 126 11.50 -20.09 -0.32
N GLU A 127 10.52 -19.63 -1.09
CA GLU A 127 10.47 -19.82 -2.56
C GLU A 127 10.99 -18.61 -3.35
N VAL A 128 11.27 -17.50 -2.67
CA VAL A 128 11.78 -16.26 -3.27
C VAL A 128 12.95 -15.69 -2.45
N ASN A 129 13.78 -14.87 -3.10
CA ASN A 129 14.95 -14.26 -2.45
C ASN A 129 14.81 -12.72 -2.31
N ILE A 130 13.75 -12.13 -2.88
CA ILE A 130 13.49 -10.69 -2.77
C ILE A 130 12.87 -10.35 -1.42
N PRO A 131 13.06 -9.10 -0.93
CA PRO A 131 12.48 -8.64 0.34
C PRO A 131 10.96 -8.74 0.38
N ALA A 132 10.42 -9.16 1.52
CA ALA A 132 8.98 -9.27 1.76
C ALA A 132 8.54 -8.31 2.88
N ILE A 133 7.45 -7.59 2.63
CA ILE A 133 6.75 -6.75 3.61
C ILE A 133 5.45 -7.46 3.98
N LEU A 134 5.27 -7.80 5.25
CA LEU A 134 4.00 -8.31 5.76
C LEU A 134 2.94 -7.20 5.69
N TYR A 135 1.68 -7.54 5.44
CA TYR A 135 0.60 -6.56 5.46
C TYR A 135 -0.51 -6.98 6.41
N ASN A 136 -0.63 -6.25 7.51
CA ASN A 136 -1.60 -6.46 8.56
C ASN A 136 -2.78 -5.49 8.46
N VAL A 137 -3.96 -5.98 8.05
CA VAL A 137 -5.18 -5.18 7.89
C VAL A 137 -6.42 -5.96 8.36
N PRO A 138 -6.55 -6.22 9.66
CA PRO A 138 -7.59 -7.11 10.20
C PRO A 138 -9.01 -6.66 9.91
N SER A 139 -9.25 -5.36 9.71
CA SER A 139 -10.56 -4.81 9.32
C SER A 139 -11.06 -5.32 7.95
N ARG A 140 -10.14 -5.68 7.05
CA ARG A 140 -10.46 -6.23 5.72
C ARG A 140 -10.39 -7.75 5.67
N THR A 141 -9.41 -8.33 6.35
CA THR A 141 -9.13 -9.77 6.24
C THR A 141 -9.86 -10.61 7.27
N GLY A 142 -10.29 -10.01 8.39
CA GLY A 142 -10.79 -10.74 9.55
C GLY A 142 -9.72 -11.60 10.23
N CYS A 143 -8.46 -11.40 9.88
CA CYS A 143 -7.29 -12.12 10.39
C CYS A 143 -6.15 -11.13 10.62
N GLY A 144 -5.65 -11.04 11.86
CA GLY A 144 -4.56 -10.11 12.23
C GLY A 144 -3.31 -10.84 12.68
N LEU A 145 -2.15 -10.27 12.33
CA LEU A 145 -0.85 -10.65 12.88
C LEU A 145 -0.72 -10.10 14.30
N GLN A 146 -0.41 -10.99 15.25
CA GLN A 146 -0.04 -10.55 16.60
C GLN A 146 1.42 -10.08 16.62
N PRO A 147 1.80 -9.12 17.50
CA PRO A 147 3.18 -8.64 17.58
C PRO A 147 4.23 -9.74 17.75
N GLN A 148 3.94 -10.78 18.53
CA GLN A 148 4.82 -11.94 18.73
C GLN A 148 5.01 -12.73 17.43
N THR A 149 3.97 -12.85 16.62
CA THR A 149 4.03 -13.53 15.32
C THR A 149 4.90 -12.77 14.33
N VAL A 150 4.75 -11.43 14.30
CA VAL A 150 5.63 -10.57 13.49
C VAL A 150 7.08 -10.72 13.93
N ALA A 151 7.37 -10.65 15.24
CA ALA A 151 8.72 -10.80 15.77
C ALA A 151 9.34 -12.18 15.45
N THR A 152 8.54 -13.25 15.52
CA THR A 152 8.98 -14.59 15.12
C THR A 152 9.35 -14.62 13.64
N LEU A 153 8.49 -14.10 12.78
CA LEU A 153 8.72 -14.10 11.32
C LEU A 153 9.94 -13.27 10.94
N VAL A 154 10.08 -12.06 11.47
CA VAL A 154 11.23 -11.17 11.20
C VAL A 154 12.55 -11.80 11.67
N LYS A 155 12.52 -12.55 12.79
CA LYS A 155 13.71 -13.21 13.32
C LYS A 155 14.11 -14.47 12.53
N ASP A 156 13.11 -15.29 12.14
CA ASP A 156 13.36 -16.66 11.68
C ASP A 156 13.32 -16.76 10.13
N VAL A 157 12.86 -15.72 9.41
CA VAL A 157 12.74 -15.68 7.95
C VAL A 157 13.49 -14.48 7.39
N GLU A 158 14.68 -14.73 6.83
CA GLU A 158 15.69 -13.71 6.49
C GLU A 158 15.18 -12.61 5.56
N ASN A 159 14.33 -12.94 4.57
CA ASN A 159 13.81 -11.98 3.60
C ASN A 159 12.51 -11.28 4.03
N ILE A 160 11.97 -11.57 5.21
CA ILE A 160 10.91 -10.73 5.80
C ILE A 160 11.58 -9.54 6.48
N VAL A 161 11.55 -8.40 5.79
CA VAL A 161 12.26 -7.19 6.22
C VAL A 161 11.36 -6.15 6.89
N GLY A 162 10.05 -6.19 6.64
CA GLY A 162 9.18 -5.14 7.12
C GLY A 162 7.72 -5.54 7.30
N ILE A 163 6.94 -4.57 7.78
CA ILE A 163 5.49 -4.68 7.92
C ILE A 163 4.80 -3.37 7.52
N LYS A 164 3.75 -3.48 6.70
CA LYS A 164 2.72 -2.46 6.53
C LYS A 164 1.65 -2.70 7.60
N GLU A 165 1.62 -1.84 8.62
CA GLU A 165 0.67 -1.95 9.73
C GLU A 165 -0.53 -1.04 9.49
N ALA A 166 -1.70 -1.65 9.34
CA ALA A 166 -2.96 -0.97 9.04
C ALA A 166 -4.11 -1.40 9.97
N SER A 167 -3.80 -1.86 11.18
CA SER A 167 -4.83 -2.18 12.18
C SER A 167 -5.47 -0.92 12.80
N GLY A 168 -4.82 0.23 12.67
CA GLY A 168 -5.21 1.48 13.35
C GLY A 168 -4.85 1.51 14.82
N ASN A 169 -4.12 0.53 15.34
CA ASN A 169 -3.79 0.41 16.76
C ASN A 169 -2.32 0.75 17.04
N ILE A 170 -2.07 1.97 17.52
CA ILE A 170 -0.73 2.46 17.87
C ILE A 170 -0.04 1.58 18.94
N SER A 171 -0.79 0.95 19.85
CA SER A 171 -0.21 0.03 20.84
C SER A 171 0.35 -1.23 20.17
N THR A 172 -0.30 -1.73 19.11
CA THR A 172 0.23 -2.85 18.31
C THR A 172 1.53 -2.45 17.62
N VAL A 173 1.60 -1.25 17.04
CA VAL A 173 2.83 -0.70 16.44
C VAL A 173 3.98 -0.68 17.45
N ALA A 174 3.74 -0.10 18.64
CA ALA A 174 4.75 -0.01 19.69
C ALA A 174 5.24 -1.39 20.15
N GLN A 175 4.32 -2.37 20.28
CA GLN A 175 4.66 -3.74 20.65
C GLN A 175 5.49 -4.44 19.57
N ILE A 176 5.16 -4.28 18.29
CA ILE A 176 5.93 -4.84 17.16
C ILE A 176 7.36 -4.30 17.21
N LEU A 177 7.53 -2.98 17.27
CA LEU A 177 8.85 -2.36 17.31
C LEU A 177 9.66 -2.79 18.54
N HIS A 178 9.02 -2.88 19.70
CA HIS A 178 9.66 -3.37 20.92
C HIS A 178 10.14 -4.84 20.80
N LEU A 179 9.29 -5.74 20.31
CA LEU A 179 9.60 -7.16 20.21
C LEU A 179 10.60 -7.48 19.09
N CYS A 180 10.67 -6.65 18.05
CA CYS A 180 11.67 -6.76 16.99
C CYS A 180 12.97 -6.01 17.32
N ASP A 181 13.09 -5.39 18.51
CA ASP A 181 14.24 -4.55 18.90
C ASP A 181 14.60 -3.49 17.84
N GLY A 182 13.59 -2.91 17.20
CA GLY A 182 13.73 -1.95 16.09
C GLY A 182 14.22 -2.55 14.76
N ASN A 183 14.46 -3.87 14.68
CA ASN A 183 14.98 -4.53 13.47
C ASN A 183 13.87 -4.93 12.49
N VAL A 184 12.89 -4.06 12.27
CA VAL A 184 11.82 -4.24 11.30
C VAL A 184 11.48 -2.91 10.64
N ASP A 185 11.41 -2.90 9.32
CA ASP A 185 10.97 -1.75 8.55
C ASP A 185 9.44 -1.59 8.69
N LEU A 186 9.00 -0.64 9.52
CA LEU A 186 7.58 -0.44 9.77
C LEU A 186 7.05 0.74 8.96
N TYR A 187 6.06 0.44 8.11
CA TYR A 187 5.32 1.41 7.32
C TYR A 187 3.88 1.56 7.84
N SER A 188 3.40 2.81 7.93
CA SER A 188 1.97 3.02 8.14
C SER A 188 1.18 2.51 6.93
N GLY A 189 0.10 1.77 7.19
CA GLY A 189 -0.89 1.46 6.16
C GLY A 189 -2.09 2.41 6.17
N ASN A 190 -2.09 3.37 7.10
CA ASN A 190 -3.15 4.34 7.34
C ASN A 190 -2.61 5.76 7.19
N ASP A 191 -3.19 6.54 6.29
CA ASP A 191 -2.78 7.92 6.01
C ASP A 191 -3.03 8.89 7.18
N ASP A 192 -3.97 8.58 8.08
CA ASP A 192 -4.26 9.33 9.31
C ASP A 192 -3.24 9.10 10.43
N GLN A 193 -2.33 8.13 10.31
CA GLN A 193 -1.40 7.72 11.37
C GLN A 193 0.08 7.77 10.96
N VAL A 194 0.43 8.48 9.90
CA VAL A 194 1.83 8.53 9.39
C VAL A 194 2.77 9.09 10.45
N VAL A 195 2.53 10.31 10.90
CA VAL A 195 3.42 11.01 11.86
C VAL A 195 3.50 10.30 13.22
N PRO A 196 2.41 9.78 13.82
CA PRO A 196 2.51 8.95 15.01
C PRO A 196 3.39 7.71 14.85
N LEU A 197 3.31 7.01 13.71
CA LEU A 197 4.14 5.84 13.46
C LEU A 197 5.61 6.22 13.24
N LEU A 198 5.89 7.31 12.52
CA LEU A 198 7.26 7.83 12.38
C LEU A 198 7.86 8.19 13.76
N ALA A 199 7.06 8.76 14.67
CA ALA A 199 7.51 9.11 16.01
C ALA A 199 7.87 7.88 16.87
N LEU A 200 7.30 6.71 16.59
CA LEU A 200 7.65 5.44 17.23
C LEU A 200 8.86 4.75 16.59
N GLY A 201 9.36 5.22 15.46
CA GLY A 201 10.47 4.60 14.74
C GLY A 201 10.10 3.95 13.42
N GLY A 202 8.86 4.12 12.95
CA GLY A 202 8.46 3.76 11.59
C GLY A 202 9.26 4.56 10.54
N ILE A 203 9.38 4.03 9.34
CA ILE A 203 10.24 4.60 8.29
C ILE A 203 9.46 5.17 7.10
N GLY A 204 8.14 5.09 7.11
CA GLY A 204 7.34 5.62 6.01
C GLY A 204 5.88 5.20 6.05
N VAL A 205 5.22 5.34 4.92
CA VAL A 205 3.82 5.00 4.69
C VAL A 205 3.66 4.29 3.34
N ILE A 206 2.72 3.35 3.26
CA ILE A 206 2.19 2.83 1.98
C ILE A 206 0.76 3.38 1.86
N SER A 207 0.64 4.47 1.13
CA SER A 207 -0.41 5.48 1.17
C SER A 207 -1.47 5.30 0.09
N VAL A 208 -2.71 5.65 0.39
CA VAL A 208 -3.79 5.89 -0.59
C VAL A 208 -3.80 7.36 -1.00
N LEU A 209 -3.60 8.29 -0.06
CA LEU A 209 -3.53 9.73 -0.31
C LEU A 209 -2.47 10.10 -1.37
N SER A 210 -1.36 9.38 -1.44
CA SER A 210 -0.31 9.58 -2.44
C SER A 210 -0.81 9.46 -3.89
N ASN A 211 -1.91 8.75 -4.17
CA ASN A 211 -2.48 8.71 -5.52
C ASN A 211 -2.89 10.09 -6.03
N VAL A 212 -3.41 10.95 -5.15
CA VAL A 212 -3.93 12.28 -5.49
C VAL A 212 -2.99 13.42 -5.06
N ALA A 213 -2.06 13.15 -4.13
CA ALA A 213 -1.16 14.16 -3.57
C ALA A 213 0.23 13.59 -3.26
N PRO A 214 0.98 13.09 -4.28
CA PRO A 214 2.26 12.41 -4.06
C PRO A 214 3.28 13.30 -3.33
N ALA A 215 3.52 14.52 -3.80
CA ALA A 215 4.48 15.45 -3.18
C ALA A 215 4.09 15.81 -1.73
N TYR A 216 2.80 15.92 -1.45
CA TYR A 216 2.33 16.22 -0.10
C TYR A 216 2.70 15.11 0.90
N VAL A 217 2.48 13.85 0.54
CA VAL A 217 2.78 12.72 1.44
C VAL A 217 4.30 12.52 1.56
N HIS A 218 5.05 12.68 0.47
CA HIS A 218 6.51 12.70 0.50
C HIS A 218 7.03 13.77 1.45
N ASP A 219 6.62 15.03 1.26
CA ASP A 219 7.06 16.16 2.08
C ASP A 219 6.71 15.99 3.56
N MET A 220 5.53 15.44 3.86
CA MET A 220 5.13 15.14 5.24
C MET A 220 6.12 14.19 5.92
N CYS A 221 6.55 13.12 5.24
CA CYS A 221 7.55 12.19 5.75
C CYS A 221 8.93 12.86 5.88
N TYR A 222 9.37 13.57 4.87
CA TYR A 222 10.71 14.17 4.83
C TYR A 222 10.88 15.35 5.80
N LYS A 223 9.83 16.13 6.05
CA LYS A 223 9.82 17.11 7.15
C LYS A 223 10.08 16.44 8.50
N PHE A 224 9.44 15.30 8.76
CA PHE A 224 9.71 14.55 9.99
C PHE A 224 11.17 14.12 10.06
N PHE A 225 11.71 13.51 9.01
CA PHE A 225 13.08 13.00 8.98
C PHE A 225 14.13 14.11 9.07
N SER A 226 13.84 15.30 8.57
CA SER A 226 14.72 16.48 8.67
C SER A 226 14.63 17.21 10.00
N GLY A 227 13.74 16.77 10.92
CA GLY A 227 13.54 17.38 12.22
C GLY A 227 12.47 18.47 12.30
N ASP A 228 11.80 18.80 11.17
CA ASP A 228 10.61 19.68 11.15
C ASP A 228 9.36 18.93 11.59
N ILE A 229 9.36 18.47 12.84
CA ILE A 229 8.24 17.71 13.42
C ILE A 229 6.95 18.53 13.45
N ALA A 230 7.07 19.84 13.68
CA ALA A 230 5.90 20.72 13.72
C ALA A 230 5.24 20.87 12.34
N GLY A 231 6.04 21.03 11.29
CA GLY A 231 5.58 21.08 9.90
C GLY A 231 4.95 19.75 9.45
N SER A 232 5.62 18.62 9.72
CA SER A 232 5.10 17.30 9.42
C SER A 232 3.75 17.05 10.13
N ARG A 233 3.67 17.34 11.42
CA ARG A 233 2.40 17.23 12.19
C ARG A 233 1.30 18.13 11.63
N LYS A 234 1.63 19.36 11.22
CA LYS A 234 0.66 20.26 10.62
C LYS A 234 0.09 19.64 9.34
N MET A 235 0.94 19.13 8.46
CA MET A 235 0.51 18.46 7.22
C MET A 235 -0.37 17.24 7.52
N GLN A 236 -0.02 16.41 8.48
CA GLN A 236 -0.85 15.28 8.92
C GLN A 236 -2.27 15.73 9.32
N LEU A 237 -2.38 16.79 10.12
CA LEU A 237 -3.67 17.29 10.62
C LEU A 237 -4.47 17.99 9.54
N ASP A 238 -3.83 18.75 8.66
CA ASP A 238 -4.49 19.44 7.53
C ASP A 238 -5.06 18.43 6.52
N ALA A 239 -4.43 17.27 6.34
CA ALA A 239 -4.87 16.23 5.43
C ALA A 239 -6.05 15.38 5.96
N LEU A 240 -6.34 15.38 7.27
CA LEU A 240 -7.35 14.50 7.87
C LEU A 240 -8.72 14.57 7.18
N PRO A 241 -9.28 15.73 6.84
CA PRO A 241 -10.57 15.78 6.17
C PRO A 241 -10.58 15.05 4.81
N LEU A 242 -9.48 15.14 4.06
CA LEU A 242 -9.36 14.42 2.79
C LEU A 242 -9.13 12.92 3.02
N VAL A 243 -8.31 12.54 3.99
CA VAL A 243 -8.11 11.14 4.36
C VAL A 243 -9.44 10.50 4.76
N ASP A 244 -10.23 11.15 5.62
CA ASP A 244 -11.56 10.66 6.00
C ASP A 244 -12.48 10.50 4.78
N ALA A 245 -12.47 11.46 3.85
CA ALA A 245 -13.24 11.39 2.62
C ALA A 245 -12.78 10.27 1.67
N LEU A 246 -11.47 9.97 1.61
CA LEU A 246 -10.91 8.87 0.81
C LEU A 246 -11.24 7.48 1.37
N PHE A 247 -11.74 7.41 2.60
CA PHE A 247 -12.15 6.16 3.28
C PHE A 247 -13.60 6.15 3.74
N CYS A 248 -14.43 7.14 3.34
CA CYS A 248 -15.85 7.16 3.70
C CYS A 248 -16.67 6.06 3.01
N GLU A 249 -16.16 5.51 1.91
CA GLU A 249 -16.59 4.26 1.30
C GLU A 249 -15.41 3.28 1.19
N VAL A 250 -15.68 2.08 0.71
CA VAL A 250 -14.64 1.05 0.56
C VAL A 250 -13.57 1.52 -0.44
N ASN A 251 -12.33 1.66 0.02
CA ASN A 251 -11.19 1.92 -0.86
C ASN A 251 -11.03 0.74 -1.85
N PRO A 252 -10.90 0.97 -3.19
CA PRO A 252 -10.50 2.22 -3.84
C PRO A 252 -11.63 3.09 -4.42
N ILE A 253 -12.88 2.94 -4.02
CA ILE A 253 -14.01 3.70 -4.57
C ILE A 253 -13.73 5.22 -4.51
N PRO A 254 -13.44 5.83 -3.33
CA PRO A 254 -13.25 7.27 -3.27
C PRO A 254 -11.98 7.77 -3.98
N VAL A 255 -10.88 7.03 -3.92
CA VAL A 255 -9.63 7.47 -4.55
C VAL A 255 -9.72 7.47 -6.08
N LYS A 256 -10.42 6.51 -6.71
CA LYS A 256 -10.68 6.54 -8.15
C LYS A 256 -11.64 7.68 -8.53
N ALA A 257 -12.67 7.95 -7.70
CA ALA A 257 -13.52 9.10 -7.88
C ALA A 257 -12.72 10.42 -7.80
N ALA A 258 -11.81 10.55 -6.83
CA ALA A 258 -10.94 11.72 -6.69
C ALA A 258 -10.06 11.93 -7.94
N LEU A 259 -9.40 10.88 -8.42
CA LEU A 259 -8.57 10.94 -9.62
C LEU A 259 -9.37 11.35 -10.86
N ASN A 260 -10.59 10.81 -11.03
CA ASN A 260 -11.48 11.22 -12.12
C ASN A 260 -11.94 12.69 -11.98
N MET A 261 -12.20 13.20 -10.76
CA MET A 261 -12.47 14.63 -10.53
C MET A 261 -11.28 15.53 -10.88
N MET A 262 -10.04 15.03 -10.74
CA MET A 262 -8.82 15.70 -11.18
C MET A 262 -8.60 15.63 -12.70
N GLY A 263 -9.50 14.99 -13.45
CA GLY A 263 -9.38 14.81 -14.91
C GLY A 263 -8.37 13.74 -15.32
N LYS A 264 -8.02 12.80 -14.40
CA LYS A 264 -7.03 11.74 -14.70
C LYS A 264 -7.61 10.56 -15.51
N GLU A 265 -8.93 10.48 -15.64
CA GLU A 265 -9.62 9.47 -16.47
C GLU A 265 -9.18 8.02 -16.16
N VAL A 266 -9.09 7.70 -14.87
CA VAL A 266 -8.68 6.34 -14.42
C VAL A 266 -9.77 5.28 -14.60
N GLY A 267 -10.91 5.67 -15.17
CA GLY A 267 -12.02 4.78 -15.45
C GLY A 267 -12.82 4.40 -14.21
N THR A 268 -13.62 3.35 -14.35
CA THR A 268 -14.52 2.84 -13.31
C THR A 268 -13.88 1.69 -12.52
N LEU A 269 -14.66 1.07 -11.66
CA LEU A 269 -14.28 -0.07 -10.82
C LEU A 269 -14.87 -1.36 -11.37
N ARG A 270 -14.24 -2.48 -11.05
CA ARG A 270 -14.80 -3.81 -11.31
C ARG A 270 -15.74 -4.23 -10.17
N ALA A 271 -16.84 -4.89 -10.51
CA ALA A 271 -17.70 -5.50 -9.50
C ALA A 271 -16.90 -6.47 -8.61
N PRO A 272 -17.21 -6.56 -7.30
CA PRO A 272 -18.41 -6.05 -6.62
C PRO A 272 -18.36 -4.56 -6.22
N LEU A 273 -17.29 -3.84 -6.54
CA LEU A 273 -17.21 -2.42 -6.27
C LEU A 273 -18.04 -1.64 -7.29
N THR A 274 -18.58 -0.50 -6.84
CA THR A 274 -19.45 0.37 -7.62
C THR A 274 -18.89 1.78 -7.66
N GLU A 275 -19.50 2.65 -8.46
CA GLU A 275 -19.21 4.07 -8.37
C GLU A 275 -19.56 4.62 -6.98
N MET A 276 -18.84 5.66 -6.58
CA MET A 276 -19.07 6.39 -5.34
C MET A 276 -20.45 7.07 -5.33
N GLU A 277 -21.12 7.05 -4.18
CA GLU A 277 -22.40 7.73 -4.00
C GLU A 277 -22.27 9.24 -4.16
N ASP A 278 -23.25 9.90 -4.79
CA ASP A 278 -23.19 11.32 -5.12
C ASP A 278 -23.04 12.22 -3.88
N ALA A 279 -23.70 11.86 -2.78
CA ALA A 279 -23.57 12.60 -1.52
C ALA A 279 -22.12 12.57 -0.98
N HIS A 280 -21.42 11.46 -1.14
CA HIS A 280 -20.03 11.31 -0.74
C HIS A 280 -19.06 11.97 -1.72
N LYS A 281 -19.39 12.00 -3.03
CA LYS A 281 -18.61 12.77 -4.04
C LYS A 281 -18.52 14.25 -3.68
N GLU A 282 -19.60 14.86 -3.18
CA GLU A 282 -19.58 16.27 -2.75
C GLU A 282 -18.67 16.49 -1.52
N VAL A 283 -18.69 15.56 -0.55
CA VAL A 283 -17.79 15.61 0.62
C VAL A 283 -16.33 15.48 0.18
N LEU A 284 -16.03 14.53 -0.69
CA LEU A 284 -14.69 14.30 -1.23
C LEU A 284 -14.19 15.53 -2.00
N LYS A 285 -15.01 16.07 -2.91
CA LYS A 285 -14.68 17.27 -3.69
C LYS A 285 -14.35 18.45 -2.81
N LYS A 286 -15.18 18.69 -1.78
CA LYS A 286 -14.92 19.77 -0.81
C LYS A 286 -13.58 19.58 -0.10
N ALA A 287 -13.29 18.38 0.40
CA ALA A 287 -12.04 18.07 1.10
C ALA A 287 -10.82 18.23 0.19
N MET A 288 -10.92 17.87 -1.10
CA MET A 288 -9.88 18.09 -2.10
C MET A 288 -9.62 19.58 -2.34
N MET A 289 -10.68 20.40 -2.45
CA MET A 289 -10.56 21.87 -2.60
C MET A 289 -9.95 22.50 -1.35
N ASP A 290 -10.36 22.09 -0.16
CA ASP A 290 -9.85 22.60 1.12
C ASP A 290 -8.35 22.32 1.29
N LEU A 291 -7.83 21.22 0.73
CA LEU A 291 -6.39 20.89 0.73
C LEU A 291 -5.64 21.44 -0.50
N GLY A 292 -6.35 22.06 -1.47
CA GLY A 292 -5.75 22.66 -2.66
C GLY A 292 -5.33 21.65 -3.75
N ILE A 293 -6.04 20.53 -3.85
CA ILE A 293 -5.81 19.48 -4.86
C ILE A 293 -6.72 19.67 -6.08
N LEU A 294 -7.87 20.32 -5.90
CA LEU A 294 -8.78 20.77 -6.96
C LEU A 294 -8.84 22.28 -7.01
#